data_865583eaac829cf3e1438ea84d875460
#
_entry.id   865583eaac829cf3e1438ea84d875460
#
_cell.length_a   1.000
_cell.length_b   1.000
_cell.length_c   1.000
_cell.angle_alpha   90.00
_cell.angle_beta   90.00
_cell.angle_gamma   90.00
#
_symmetry.space_group_name_H-M   'P 1'
#
loop_
_entity.id
_entity.type
_entity.pdbx_description
1 polymer ?
#
loop_
_entity_poly.entity_id
_entity_poly.type
_entity_poly.pdbx_seq_one_letter_code
_entity_poly.pdbx_strand_id
1 'polypeptide(L)'
;MEDLSKTDIRSLVRRSYGEIAADNAEGGDCCQDSLRIKSSAQEISRGIGYSDIEILNAPADANMGLGCGNPQLIAELQADETVIDLGSGGGFDCFLAAEKVGPRGYVIGIDMTPEMVSRARLLSKKHEFRNVDFRLGEIENLPVADNTADVIISNCVINLSPEKQRVYDEVYRVLKKGGRIAISDVVLVKELTETMKQDEKIYCG
;
A
#
# COMPACT_ATOMS: atom_id res chain seq x y z
N MET A 1 3.58 -30.34 10.73
CA MET A 1 3.95 -28.91 11.00
C MET A 1 2.64 -28.15 10.97
N GLU A 2 2.40 -27.33 11.99
CA GLU A 2 1.18 -26.51 12.04
C GLU A 2 1.21 -25.46 10.94
N ASP A 3 0.09 -25.28 10.24
CA ASP A 3 -0.11 -24.14 9.34
C ASP A 3 0.03 -22.86 10.17
N LEU A 4 0.72 -21.85 9.60
CA LEU A 4 0.85 -20.53 10.22
C LEU A 4 -0.55 -19.98 10.52
N SER A 5 -0.79 -19.58 11.76
CA SER A 5 -2.06 -18.94 12.10
C SER A 5 -2.17 -17.57 11.39
N LYS A 6 -3.40 -17.09 11.23
CA LYS A 6 -3.64 -15.75 10.65
C LYS A 6 -2.90 -14.64 11.41
N THR A 7 -2.77 -14.79 12.73
CA THR A 7 -2.03 -13.86 13.60
C THR A 7 -0.54 -13.92 13.34
N ASP A 8 0.02 -15.11 13.09
CA ASP A 8 1.44 -15.27 12.78
C ASP A 8 1.78 -14.64 11.43
N ILE A 9 0.92 -14.81 10.42
CA ILE A 9 1.09 -14.19 9.10
C ILE A 9 1.11 -12.66 9.24
N ARG A 10 0.15 -12.04 9.93
CA ARG A 10 0.14 -10.59 10.14
C ARG A 10 1.38 -10.09 10.88
N SER A 11 1.81 -10.84 11.90
CA SER A 11 3.00 -10.50 12.68
C SER A 11 4.27 -10.58 11.84
N LEU A 12 4.38 -11.59 10.98
CA LEU A 12 5.48 -11.74 10.05
C LEU A 12 5.55 -10.57 9.06
N VAL A 13 4.44 -10.27 8.38
CA VAL A 13 4.35 -9.17 7.43
C VAL A 13 4.67 -7.84 8.12
N ARG A 14 4.09 -7.56 9.30
CA ARG A 14 4.36 -6.33 10.06
C ARG A 14 5.84 -6.18 10.42
N ARG A 15 6.49 -7.26 10.85
CA ARG A 15 7.93 -7.25 11.16
C ARG A 15 8.76 -6.94 9.93
N SER A 16 8.53 -7.65 8.82
CA SER A 16 9.29 -7.48 7.58
C SER A 16 9.20 -6.04 7.04
N TYR A 17 8.00 -5.50 6.94
CA TYR A 17 7.79 -4.12 6.48
C TYR A 17 8.22 -3.06 7.50
N GLY A 18 8.21 -3.38 8.80
CA GLY A 18 8.77 -2.53 9.86
C GLY A 18 10.29 -2.39 9.73
N GLU A 19 11.00 -3.47 9.45
CA GLU A 19 12.44 -3.47 9.20
C GLU A 19 12.78 -2.62 7.95
N ILE A 20 12.03 -2.79 6.85
CA ILE A 20 12.19 -1.97 5.63
C ILE A 20 11.98 -0.48 5.92
N ALA A 21 10.99 -0.14 6.75
CA ALA A 21 10.69 1.26 7.09
C ALA A 21 11.77 1.88 8.01
N ALA A 22 12.36 1.09 8.90
CA ALA A 22 13.40 1.52 9.85
C ALA A 22 14.77 1.68 9.18
N ASP A 23 15.10 0.74 8.33
CA ASP A 23 16.33 0.80 7.56
C ASP A 23 16.27 1.91 6.54
N ASN A 24 16.60 3.09 6.65
CA ASN A 24 16.61 4.15 5.59
C ASN A 24 17.08 3.62 4.22
N ALA A 25 16.61 2.46 3.87
CA ALA A 25 17.09 1.61 2.83
C ALA A 25 16.93 2.33 1.50
N GLU A 26 18.03 2.77 0.96
CA GLU A 26 18.22 2.91 -0.47
C GLU A 26 17.73 1.59 -1.12
N GLY A 27 16.45 1.56 -1.56
CA GLY A 27 15.87 0.44 -2.29
C GLY A 27 16.11 -0.94 -1.67
N GLY A 28 15.56 -1.18 -0.49
CA GLY A 28 15.59 -2.51 0.13
C GLY A 28 14.71 -3.47 -0.67
N ASP A 29 15.36 -4.37 -1.38
CA ASP A 29 14.74 -5.43 -2.17
C ASP A 29 14.09 -6.42 -1.19
N CYS A 30 12.77 -6.38 -1.05
CA CYS A 30 12.03 -7.40 -0.28
C CYS A 30 12.05 -8.77 -0.95
N CYS A 31 12.53 -8.85 -2.21
CA CYS A 31 12.78 -10.07 -2.96
C CYS A 31 14.29 -10.24 -3.13
N GLN A 32 15.00 -10.77 -2.12
CA GLN A 32 16.39 -11.17 -2.25
C GLN A 32 16.54 -12.39 -3.15
N ASP A 33 16.34 -12.19 -4.44
CA ASP A 33 16.88 -13.11 -5.44
C ASP A 33 18.24 -12.56 -5.87
N SER A 34 19.29 -13.31 -5.57
CA SER A 34 20.72 -12.95 -5.63
C SER A 34 21.27 -12.63 -7.04
N LEU A 35 20.42 -12.34 -8.02
CA LEU A 35 20.75 -12.05 -9.42
C LEU A 35 20.11 -10.75 -9.95
N ARG A 36 19.37 -9.97 -9.15
CA ARG A 36 18.82 -8.69 -9.60
C ARG A 36 19.81 -7.55 -9.39
N ILE A 37 20.06 -6.81 -10.46
CA ILE A 37 20.69 -5.49 -10.45
C ILE A 37 19.92 -4.64 -9.43
N LYS A 38 20.61 -3.99 -8.48
CA LYS A 38 20.01 -3.07 -7.51
C LYS A 38 19.41 -1.87 -8.27
N SER A 39 18.14 -1.96 -8.62
CA SER A 39 17.41 -0.86 -9.20
C SER A 39 17.00 0.12 -8.10
N SER A 40 17.09 1.42 -8.36
CA SER A 40 16.59 2.43 -7.42
C SER A 40 15.05 2.34 -7.29
N ALA A 41 14.49 2.79 -6.15
CA ALA A 41 13.03 2.84 -5.98
C ALA A 41 12.32 3.57 -7.15
N GLN A 42 12.95 4.60 -7.70
CA GLN A 42 12.44 5.34 -8.85
C GLN A 42 12.42 4.49 -10.14
N GLU A 43 13.47 3.69 -10.38
CA GLU A 43 13.50 2.79 -11.55
C GLU A 43 12.43 1.70 -11.44
N ILE A 44 12.22 1.15 -10.25
CA ILE A 44 11.13 0.20 -9.98
C ILE A 44 9.79 0.86 -10.30
N SER A 45 9.54 2.05 -9.75
CA SER A 45 8.28 2.78 -9.98
C SER A 45 8.03 3.07 -11.46
N ARG A 46 9.06 3.46 -12.23
CA ARG A 46 8.93 3.60 -13.71
C ARG A 46 8.53 2.28 -14.35
N GLY A 47 9.17 1.19 -13.94
CA GLY A 47 8.92 -0.15 -14.49
C GLY A 47 7.50 -0.65 -14.27
N ILE A 48 6.82 -0.18 -13.24
CA ILE A 48 5.44 -0.55 -12.89
C ILE A 48 4.40 0.50 -13.28
N GLY A 49 4.78 1.52 -14.06
CA GLY A 49 3.86 2.40 -14.75
C GLY A 49 3.69 3.82 -14.17
N TYR A 50 4.52 4.24 -13.21
CA TYR A 50 4.54 5.65 -12.78
C TYR A 50 5.37 6.50 -13.75
N SER A 51 4.85 7.67 -14.10
CA SER A 51 5.56 8.66 -14.91
C SER A 51 6.64 9.39 -14.09
N ASP A 52 7.64 9.95 -14.76
CA ASP A 52 8.67 10.78 -14.10
C ASP A 52 8.05 11.96 -13.33
N ILE A 53 6.98 12.53 -13.84
CA ILE A 53 6.26 13.64 -13.18
C ILE A 53 5.64 13.16 -11.87
N GLU A 54 4.95 12.01 -11.86
CA GLU A 54 4.38 11.46 -10.63
C GLU A 54 5.47 11.14 -9.60
N ILE A 55 6.59 10.55 -10.03
CA ILE A 55 7.72 10.23 -9.14
C ILE A 55 8.33 11.50 -8.52
N LEU A 56 8.41 12.60 -9.28
CA LEU A 56 8.97 13.87 -8.80
C LEU A 56 8.00 14.65 -7.90
N ASN A 57 6.70 14.49 -8.09
CA ASN A 57 5.69 15.20 -7.32
C ASN A 57 5.51 14.62 -5.92
N ALA A 58 5.74 13.33 -5.73
CA ALA A 58 5.69 12.74 -4.39
C ALA A 58 6.98 13.02 -3.60
N PRO A 59 6.91 13.11 -2.26
CA PRO A 59 8.10 13.13 -1.42
C PRO A 59 9.03 11.95 -1.74
N ALA A 60 10.28 12.21 -2.07
CA ALA A 60 11.23 11.18 -2.51
C ALA A 60 11.35 10.03 -1.50
N ASP A 61 11.32 10.37 -0.19
CA ASP A 61 11.40 9.40 0.91
C ASP A 61 10.12 8.56 1.09
N ALA A 62 9.02 8.88 0.40
CA ALA A 62 7.79 8.09 0.39
C ALA A 62 7.87 6.92 -0.60
N ASN A 63 8.65 7.07 -1.66
CA ASN A 63 8.83 6.04 -2.66
C ASN A 63 9.86 5.01 -2.19
N MET A 64 9.39 3.84 -1.82
CA MET A 64 10.21 2.73 -1.33
C MET A 64 10.35 1.59 -2.35
N GLY A 65 9.75 1.72 -3.54
CA GLY A 65 9.81 0.70 -4.59
C GLY A 65 9.06 -0.61 -4.27
N LEU A 66 8.07 -0.56 -3.38
CA LEU A 66 7.38 -1.75 -2.86
C LEU A 66 6.09 -2.11 -3.63
N GLY A 67 5.69 -1.31 -4.60
CA GLY A 67 4.48 -1.56 -5.39
C GLY A 67 4.69 -2.58 -6.52
N CYS A 68 3.61 -3.12 -7.04
CA CYS A 68 3.60 -4.03 -8.19
C CYS A 68 2.84 -3.46 -9.40
N GLY A 69 2.32 -2.23 -9.31
CA GLY A 69 1.65 -1.52 -10.38
C GLY A 69 1.33 -0.08 -9.99
N ASN A 70 0.58 0.61 -10.85
CA ASN A 70 0.09 1.97 -10.59
C ASN A 70 -1.44 1.98 -10.54
N PRO A 71 -2.06 1.83 -9.35
CA PRO A 71 -3.52 1.81 -9.22
C PRO A 71 -4.16 3.15 -9.61
N GLN A 72 -3.41 4.25 -9.60
CA GLN A 72 -3.93 5.56 -9.96
C GLN A 72 -4.26 5.73 -11.44
N LEU A 73 -3.64 4.90 -12.32
CA LEU A 73 -3.96 4.88 -13.74
C LEU A 73 -5.38 4.38 -14.01
N ILE A 74 -5.88 3.46 -13.17
CA ILE A 74 -7.20 2.85 -13.31
C ILE A 74 -8.23 3.48 -12.38
N ALA A 75 -7.80 4.21 -11.37
CA ALA A 75 -8.67 4.85 -10.39
C ALA A 75 -9.43 6.05 -10.97
N GLU A 76 -8.88 6.71 -12.00
CA GLU A 76 -9.46 7.91 -12.63
C GLU A 76 -9.91 8.95 -11.60
N LEU A 77 -9.01 9.28 -10.65
CA LEU A 77 -9.30 10.19 -9.54
C LEU A 77 -9.80 11.55 -10.03
N GLN A 78 -10.87 12.03 -9.40
CA GLN A 78 -11.49 13.31 -9.70
C GLN A 78 -11.25 14.31 -8.58
N ALA A 79 -11.34 15.60 -8.89
CA ALA A 79 -11.29 16.66 -7.88
C ALA A 79 -12.39 16.46 -6.82
N ASP A 80 -12.04 16.78 -5.57
CA ASP A 80 -12.95 16.78 -4.42
C ASP A 80 -13.36 15.37 -3.92
N GLU A 81 -12.82 14.29 -4.50
CA GLU A 81 -13.07 12.93 -4.01
C GLU A 81 -12.37 12.64 -2.69
N THR A 82 -12.98 11.75 -1.91
CA THR A 82 -12.35 11.10 -0.76
C THR A 82 -11.78 9.75 -1.20
N VAL A 83 -10.47 9.58 -1.05
CA VAL A 83 -9.73 8.37 -1.43
C VAL A 83 -9.26 7.65 -0.19
N ILE A 84 -9.36 6.32 -0.17
CA ILE A 84 -8.71 5.47 0.84
C ILE A 84 -7.63 4.65 0.11
N ASP A 85 -6.43 4.62 0.69
CA ASP A 85 -5.31 3.79 0.24
C ASP A 85 -5.08 2.66 1.25
N LEU A 86 -5.26 1.41 0.80
CA LEU A 86 -5.07 0.22 1.62
C LEU A 86 -3.60 -0.23 1.55
N GLY A 87 -2.94 -0.32 2.71
CA GLY A 87 -1.52 -0.62 2.79
C GLY A 87 -0.66 0.52 2.26
N SER A 88 -0.91 1.73 2.76
CA SER A 88 -0.33 2.96 2.22
C SER A 88 1.19 3.07 2.36
N GLY A 89 1.83 2.21 3.17
CA GLY A 89 3.27 2.24 3.40
C GLY A 89 3.78 3.62 3.79
N GLY A 90 4.84 4.10 3.12
CA GLY A 90 5.40 5.44 3.30
C GLY A 90 4.55 6.58 2.73
N GLY A 91 3.38 6.29 2.14
CA GLY A 91 2.40 7.26 1.67
C GLY A 91 2.56 7.68 0.21
N PHE A 92 3.36 6.99 -0.60
CA PHE A 92 3.65 7.39 -1.98
C PHE A 92 2.39 7.60 -2.81
N ASP A 93 1.50 6.60 -2.88
CA ASP A 93 0.24 6.69 -3.60
C ASP A 93 -0.73 7.71 -2.98
N CYS A 94 -0.71 7.86 -1.65
CA CYS A 94 -1.51 8.88 -0.96
C CYS A 94 -1.13 10.31 -1.36
N PHE A 95 0.16 10.61 -1.47
CA PHE A 95 0.61 11.96 -1.86
C PHE A 95 0.24 12.27 -3.30
N LEU A 96 0.38 11.30 -4.22
CA LEU A 96 -0.06 11.45 -5.60
C LEU A 96 -1.57 11.63 -5.72
N ALA A 97 -2.34 10.85 -4.94
CA ALA A 97 -3.79 10.98 -4.89
C ALA A 97 -4.21 12.36 -4.36
N ALA A 98 -3.53 12.88 -3.31
CA ALA A 98 -3.82 14.16 -2.70
C ALA A 98 -3.69 15.33 -3.68
N GLU A 99 -2.70 15.29 -4.56
CA GLU A 99 -2.54 16.28 -5.64
C GLU A 99 -3.69 16.19 -6.65
N LYS A 100 -4.06 14.96 -7.05
CA LYS A 100 -5.11 14.72 -8.05
C LYS A 100 -6.50 15.15 -7.56
N VAL A 101 -6.84 14.85 -6.30
CA VAL A 101 -8.14 15.24 -5.74
C VAL A 101 -8.19 16.71 -5.32
N GLY A 102 -7.04 17.35 -5.17
CA GLY A 102 -6.93 18.78 -4.85
C GLY A 102 -7.33 19.14 -3.41
N PRO A 103 -7.34 20.44 -3.08
CA PRO A 103 -7.43 20.91 -1.69
C PRO A 103 -8.79 20.69 -1.01
N ARG A 104 -9.85 20.36 -1.75
CA ARG A 104 -11.16 20.01 -1.20
C ARG A 104 -11.40 18.50 -1.15
N GLY A 105 -10.59 17.71 -1.87
CA GLY A 105 -10.57 16.27 -1.74
C GLY A 105 -9.80 15.84 -0.48
N TYR A 106 -9.89 14.56 -0.15
CA TYR A 106 -9.28 14.03 1.06
C TYR A 106 -8.73 12.63 0.84
N VAL A 107 -7.56 12.34 1.40
CA VAL A 107 -6.92 11.02 1.27
C VAL A 107 -6.69 10.43 2.65
N ILE A 108 -7.04 9.17 2.83
CA ILE A 108 -6.82 8.41 4.05
C ILE A 108 -5.93 7.20 3.70
N GLY A 109 -4.68 7.25 4.14
CA GLY A 109 -3.77 6.09 4.06
C GLY A 109 -3.91 5.22 5.29
N ILE A 110 -4.04 3.91 5.09
CA ILE A 110 -4.14 2.93 6.17
C ILE A 110 -3.02 1.92 6.02
N ASP A 111 -2.26 1.72 7.09
CA ASP A 111 -1.21 0.70 7.15
C ASP A 111 -1.17 0.07 8.54
N MET A 112 -0.84 -1.22 8.62
CA MET A 112 -0.76 -1.92 9.90
C MET A 112 0.61 -1.79 10.58
N THR A 113 1.60 -1.19 9.89
CA THR A 113 2.99 -1.06 10.34
C THR A 113 3.20 0.32 10.97
N PRO A 114 3.44 0.41 12.29
CA PRO A 114 3.61 1.70 12.98
C PRO A 114 4.73 2.58 12.40
N GLU A 115 5.81 1.96 11.95
CA GLU A 115 6.98 2.62 11.36
C GLU A 115 6.60 3.29 10.02
N MET A 116 5.83 2.60 9.19
CA MET A 116 5.29 3.14 7.92
C MET A 116 4.39 4.34 8.17
N VAL A 117 3.42 4.21 9.06
CA VAL A 117 2.50 5.30 9.42
C VAL A 117 3.25 6.51 10.00
N SER A 118 4.24 6.27 10.85
CA SER A 118 5.06 7.33 11.45
C SER A 118 5.86 8.08 10.38
N ARG A 119 6.47 7.35 9.44
CA ARG A 119 7.20 7.92 8.29
C ARG A 119 6.27 8.75 7.41
N ALA A 120 5.12 8.20 7.02
CA ALA A 120 4.15 8.89 6.17
C ALA A 120 3.63 10.19 6.81
N ARG A 121 3.32 10.17 8.11
CA ARG A 121 2.93 11.36 8.89
C ARG A 121 4.02 12.42 8.94
N LEU A 122 5.28 12.01 9.12
CA LEU A 122 6.42 12.92 9.12
C LEU A 122 6.58 13.60 7.75
N LEU A 123 6.48 12.85 6.67
CA LEU A 123 6.55 13.36 5.30
C LEU A 123 5.38 14.29 4.97
N SER A 124 4.16 13.92 5.35
CA SER A 124 2.98 14.78 5.20
C SER A 124 3.18 16.15 5.87
N LYS A 125 3.70 16.16 7.09
CA LYS A 125 4.01 17.39 7.81
C LYS A 125 5.15 18.19 7.16
N LYS A 126 6.23 17.52 6.76
CA LYS A 126 7.42 18.13 6.13
C LYS A 126 7.07 18.83 4.82
N HIS A 127 6.19 18.23 4.03
CA HIS A 127 5.78 18.70 2.70
C HIS A 127 4.42 19.42 2.69
N GLU A 128 3.88 19.75 3.88
CA GLU A 128 2.67 20.55 4.08
C GLU A 128 1.39 20.01 3.42
N PHE A 129 1.28 18.67 3.23
CA PHE A 129 0.03 18.06 2.79
C PHE A 129 -1.05 18.20 3.88
N ARG A 130 -2.12 18.94 3.60
CA ARG A 130 -3.21 19.22 4.55
C ARG A 130 -4.45 18.36 4.36
N ASN A 131 -4.52 17.69 3.23
CA ASN A 131 -5.66 16.86 2.82
C ASN A 131 -5.33 15.35 2.84
N VAL A 132 -4.31 14.95 3.62
CA VAL A 132 -3.93 13.55 3.82
C VAL A 132 -3.91 13.21 5.31
N ASP A 133 -4.50 12.08 5.66
CA ASP A 133 -4.46 11.51 7.01
C ASP A 133 -3.93 10.06 6.95
N PHE A 134 -3.02 9.70 7.85
CA PHE A 134 -2.49 8.35 7.93
C PHE A 134 -2.93 7.68 9.22
N ARG A 135 -3.54 6.51 9.09
CA ARG A 135 -4.10 5.73 10.21
C ARG A 135 -3.43 4.39 10.36
N LEU A 136 -3.10 4.05 11.61
CA LEU A 136 -2.68 2.70 11.94
C LEU A 136 -3.91 1.79 11.98
N GLY A 137 -3.90 0.73 11.19
CA GLY A 137 -5.02 -0.21 11.12
C GLY A 137 -4.75 -1.38 10.18
N GLU A 138 -5.48 -2.46 10.38
CA GLU A 138 -5.49 -3.63 9.50
C GLU A 138 -6.54 -3.43 8.41
N ILE A 139 -6.26 -3.88 7.18
CA ILE A 139 -7.17 -3.74 6.05
C ILE A 139 -8.44 -4.58 6.20
N GLU A 140 -8.41 -5.58 7.08
CA GLU A 140 -9.56 -6.40 7.46
C GLU A 140 -10.47 -5.72 8.50
N ASN A 141 -10.08 -4.56 9.03
CA ASN A 141 -10.86 -3.79 10.01
C ASN A 141 -10.49 -2.30 9.91
N LEU A 142 -11.02 -1.64 8.90
CA LEU A 142 -10.64 -0.28 8.54
C LEU A 142 -11.08 0.75 9.61
N PRO A 143 -10.17 1.59 10.13
CA PRO A 143 -10.49 2.65 11.08
C PRO A 143 -11.16 3.84 10.37
N VAL A 144 -12.22 3.57 9.62
CA VAL A 144 -12.98 4.52 8.80
C VAL A 144 -14.47 4.24 8.96
N ALA A 145 -15.28 5.29 8.98
CA ALA A 145 -16.73 5.18 9.06
C ALA A 145 -17.32 4.63 7.74
N ASP A 146 -18.52 4.09 7.84
CA ASP A 146 -19.28 3.60 6.67
C ASP A 146 -19.51 4.73 5.65
N ASN A 147 -19.59 4.38 4.37
CA ASN A 147 -19.95 5.30 3.29
C ASN A 147 -19.08 6.59 3.27
N THR A 148 -17.78 6.46 3.49
CA THR A 148 -16.85 7.60 3.54
C THR A 148 -16.14 7.84 2.22
N ALA A 149 -15.70 6.78 1.52
CA ALA A 149 -14.84 6.88 0.36
C ALA A 149 -15.60 6.93 -0.96
N ASP A 150 -15.16 7.78 -1.86
CA ASP A 150 -15.54 7.77 -3.27
C ASP A 150 -14.73 6.73 -4.04
N VAL A 151 -13.45 6.57 -3.66
CA VAL A 151 -12.51 5.66 -4.31
C VAL A 151 -11.67 4.94 -3.27
N ILE A 152 -11.41 3.66 -3.50
CA ILE A 152 -10.40 2.91 -2.77
C ILE A 152 -9.31 2.48 -3.76
N ILE A 153 -8.07 2.75 -3.41
CA ILE A 153 -6.89 2.27 -4.13
C ILE A 153 -6.15 1.24 -3.26
N SER A 154 -5.43 0.34 -3.91
CA SER A 154 -4.57 -0.65 -3.24
C SER A 154 -3.45 -1.08 -4.16
N ASN A 155 -2.23 -1.16 -3.63
CA ASN A 155 -1.04 -1.55 -4.38
C ASN A 155 -0.27 -2.65 -3.65
N CYS A 156 -0.45 -3.90 -4.11
CA CYS A 156 0.31 -5.06 -3.65
C CYS A 156 0.19 -5.37 -2.14
N VAL A 157 -1.03 -5.27 -1.58
CA VAL A 157 -1.26 -5.51 -0.15
C VAL A 157 -2.33 -6.55 0.15
N ILE A 158 -3.36 -6.69 -0.69
CA ILE A 158 -4.47 -7.62 -0.42
C ILE A 158 -4.00 -9.08 -0.51
N ASN A 159 -3.01 -9.36 -1.35
CA ASN A 159 -2.36 -10.68 -1.43
C ASN A 159 -1.80 -11.13 -0.07
N LEU A 160 -1.31 -10.22 0.77
CA LEU A 160 -0.72 -10.48 2.10
C LEU A 160 -1.77 -10.77 3.18
N SER A 161 -3.03 -10.41 2.95
CA SER A 161 -4.10 -10.65 3.91
C SER A 161 -4.47 -12.14 3.99
N PRO A 162 -4.52 -12.74 5.20
CA PRO A 162 -5.04 -14.09 5.41
C PRO A 162 -6.58 -14.14 5.38
N GLU A 163 -7.27 -13.00 5.32
CA GLU A 163 -8.73 -12.90 5.35
C GLU A 163 -9.27 -11.99 4.24
N LYS A 164 -8.93 -12.30 2.99
CA LYS A 164 -9.27 -11.48 1.82
C LYS A 164 -10.76 -11.13 1.71
N GLN A 165 -11.66 -12.08 2.04
CA GLN A 165 -13.08 -11.81 2.03
C GLN A 165 -13.45 -10.66 2.98
N ARG A 166 -12.87 -10.65 4.18
CA ARG A 166 -13.10 -9.60 5.17
C ARG A 166 -12.59 -8.24 4.71
N VAL A 167 -11.48 -8.22 3.95
CA VAL A 167 -11.00 -6.98 3.31
C VAL A 167 -12.06 -6.43 2.36
N TYR A 168 -12.64 -7.26 1.50
CA TYR A 168 -13.68 -6.82 0.57
C TYR A 168 -14.99 -6.41 1.27
N ASP A 169 -15.34 -7.05 2.39
CA ASP A 169 -16.49 -6.65 3.22
C ASP A 169 -16.25 -5.24 3.81
N GLU A 170 -15.05 -4.94 4.29
CA GLU A 170 -14.67 -3.62 4.78
C GLU A 170 -14.62 -2.58 3.66
N VAL A 171 -14.05 -2.93 2.50
CA VAL A 171 -14.07 -2.10 1.29
C VAL A 171 -15.51 -1.71 0.94
N TYR A 172 -16.43 -2.67 0.90
CA TYR A 172 -17.84 -2.42 0.61
C TYR A 172 -18.50 -1.53 1.67
N ARG A 173 -18.18 -1.73 2.95
CA ARG A 173 -18.73 -0.95 4.06
C ARG A 173 -18.34 0.53 3.99
N VAL A 174 -17.07 0.81 3.69
CA VAL A 174 -16.55 2.19 3.71
C VAL A 174 -16.80 2.95 2.41
N LEU A 175 -17.08 2.26 1.29
CA LEU A 175 -17.41 2.90 0.02
C LEU A 175 -18.79 3.55 0.07
N LYS A 176 -18.89 4.75 -0.47
CA LYS A 176 -20.17 5.40 -0.79
C LYS A 176 -20.90 4.63 -1.88
N LYS A 177 -22.23 4.79 -1.95
CA LYS A 177 -23.01 4.27 -3.06
C LYS A 177 -22.51 4.86 -4.39
N GLY A 178 -22.12 4.00 -5.31
CA GLY A 178 -21.50 4.41 -6.60
C GLY A 178 -20.00 4.64 -6.54
N GLY A 179 -19.36 4.45 -5.37
CA GLY A 179 -17.91 4.46 -5.23
C GLY A 179 -17.25 3.32 -6.00
N ARG A 180 -15.97 3.44 -6.27
CA ARG A 180 -15.18 2.49 -7.08
C ARG A 180 -13.90 2.04 -6.39
N ILE A 181 -13.35 0.93 -6.87
CA ILE A 181 -12.08 0.37 -6.41
C ILE A 181 -11.07 0.28 -7.57
N ALA A 182 -9.80 0.51 -7.27
CA ALA A 182 -8.70 0.34 -8.20
C ALA A 182 -7.56 -0.41 -7.49
N ILE A 183 -7.37 -1.65 -7.86
CA ILE A 183 -6.43 -2.56 -7.21
C ILE A 183 -5.37 -3.01 -8.22
N SER A 184 -4.10 -2.87 -7.84
CA SER A 184 -2.97 -3.53 -8.48
C SER A 184 -2.40 -4.54 -7.49
N ASP A 185 -2.40 -5.83 -7.86
CA ASP A 185 -1.95 -6.87 -6.93
C ASP A 185 -1.43 -8.09 -7.68
N VAL A 186 -0.63 -8.90 -7.01
CA VAL A 186 -0.13 -10.16 -7.53
C VAL A 186 -1.16 -11.27 -7.32
N VAL A 187 -1.28 -12.16 -8.29
CA VAL A 187 -2.19 -13.31 -8.22
C VAL A 187 -1.45 -14.61 -8.49
N LEU A 188 -1.84 -15.65 -7.78
CA LEU A 188 -1.31 -16.99 -8.03
C LEU A 188 -1.90 -17.55 -9.33
N VAL A 189 -1.03 -17.93 -10.27
CA VAL A 189 -1.41 -18.60 -11.52
C VAL A 189 -1.54 -20.11 -11.32
N LYS A 190 -0.86 -20.65 -10.30
CA LYS A 190 -0.89 -22.08 -9.91
C LYS A 190 -0.90 -22.18 -8.39
N GLU A 191 -1.43 -23.28 -7.88
CA GLU A 191 -1.33 -23.58 -6.45
C GLU A 191 0.13 -23.68 -6.01
N LEU A 192 0.43 -23.10 -4.84
CA LEU A 192 1.73 -23.25 -4.21
C LEU A 192 1.93 -24.69 -3.73
N THR A 193 3.15 -25.20 -3.87
CA THR A 193 3.50 -26.48 -3.27
C THR A 193 3.51 -26.37 -1.74
N GLU A 194 3.36 -27.49 -1.03
CA GLU A 194 3.37 -27.50 0.44
C GLU A 194 4.67 -26.92 1.04
N THR A 195 5.79 -27.10 0.37
CA THR A 195 7.07 -26.48 0.74
C THR A 195 7.05 -24.97 0.57
N MET A 196 6.44 -24.46 -0.48
CA MET A 196 6.32 -23.01 -0.72
C MET A 196 5.35 -22.34 0.25
N LYS A 197 4.27 -23.02 0.65
CA LYS A 197 3.32 -22.51 1.66
C LYS A 197 3.96 -22.37 3.05
N GLN A 198 5.08 -23.01 3.31
CA GLN A 198 5.81 -22.99 4.58
C GLN A 198 6.98 -21.99 4.57
N ASP A 199 7.27 -21.38 3.44
CA ASP A 199 8.34 -20.39 3.30
C ASP A 199 7.80 -19.00 3.66
N GLU A 200 8.25 -18.48 4.81
CA GLU A 200 7.87 -17.15 5.30
C GLU A 200 8.16 -16.03 4.28
N LYS A 201 9.18 -16.19 3.45
CA LYS A 201 9.55 -15.19 2.43
C LYS A 201 8.50 -15.05 1.34
N ILE A 202 7.73 -16.10 1.07
CA ILE A 202 6.66 -16.08 0.05
C ILE A 202 5.49 -15.19 0.49
N TYR A 203 5.30 -14.99 1.80
CA TYR A 203 4.27 -14.10 2.32
C TYR A 203 4.68 -12.62 2.31
N CYS A 204 5.95 -12.31 2.15
CA CYS A 204 6.43 -10.92 2.18
C CYS A 204 6.68 -10.32 0.78
N GLY A 205 6.50 -11.11 -0.30
CA GLY A 205 6.62 -10.66 -1.68
C GLY A 205 7.56 -11.48 -2.53
#